data_2d54e471f14b0f22fc8bfca2aae86e06
#
_entry.id   2d54e471f14b0f22fc8bfca2aae86e06
#
_cell.length_a   1.000
_cell.length_b   1.000
_cell.length_c   1.000
_cell.angle_alpha   90.00
_cell.angle_beta   90.00
_cell.angle_gamma   90.00
#
_symmetry.space_group_name_H-M   'P 1'
#
loop_
_entity.id
_entity.type
_entity.pdbx_description
1 polymer ?
#
loop_
_entity_poly.entity_id
_entity_poly.type
_entity_poly.pdbx_seq_one_letter_code
_entity_poly.pdbx_strand_id
1 'polypeptide(L)'
;MKNRLLLLFIVFILFSAFRADKPVLTIFTIGDSTMANKNLYGGNPERGWCMVLPGFFSEDIRVDNHAANGRSSKSFISEGRWAKVISQVKKGDYVFIQFGHNDEKADSARHTDPGTTFDDNLRRFVNETRVKGGIPVLFNSIVRRNFVQPEDASIATDARRAPGEQELPKEVNVLYDTHGAYLDSPRNVAKEMGVAFIDMNKITHDLVQGLGPAESKKLFMFVEPEKVPAFPKGREDNTHLNVYGARTIAGLTVDAIAKEIPELAKYVRHYDYVVAQDGTGDFFTVQEAINAVPDFRKNVRTT
;
A
#
# COMPACT_ATOMS: atom_id res chain seq x y z
N MET A 1 -12.73 50.01 -34.22
CA MET A 1 -13.15 48.60 -34.21
C MET A 1 -12.02 47.64 -33.78
N LYS A 2 -10.78 47.79 -34.27
CA LYS A 2 -9.64 46.90 -33.92
C LYS A 2 -9.34 46.80 -32.41
N ASN A 3 -9.41 47.93 -31.68
CA ASN A 3 -9.09 47.92 -30.24
C ASN A 3 -10.15 47.24 -29.36
N ARG A 4 -11.43 47.20 -29.79
CA ARG A 4 -12.50 46.50 -29.07
C ARG A 4 -12.40 44.97 -29.25
N LEU A 5 -11.95 44.52 -30.43
CA LEU A 5 -11.70 43.08 -30.68
C LEU A 5 -10.51 42.55 -29.87
N LEU A 6 -9.44 43.36 -29.73
CA LEU A 6 -8.28 43.03 -28.94
C LEU A 6 -8.62 42.90 -27.44
N LEU A 7 -9.45 43.81 -26.93
CA LEU A 7 -9.91 43.80 -25.54
C LEU A 7 -10.76 42.54 -25.22
N LEU A 8 -11.66 42.18 -26.16
CA LEU A 8 -12.48 40.97 -26.05
C LEU A 8 -11.63 39.69 -26.07
N PHE A 9 -10.56 39.65 -26.86
CA PHE A 9 -9.64 38.52 -26.94
C PHE A 9 -8.81 38.37 -25.66
N ILE A 10 -8.34 39.48 -25.06
CA ILE A 10 -7.63 39.51 -23.79
C ILE A 10 -8.54 39.05 -22.63
N VAL A 11 -9.79 39.51 -22.59
CA VAL A 11 -10.79 39.09 -21.59
C VAL A 11 -11.11 37.62 -21.74
N PHE A 12 -11.20 37.10 -22.97
CA PHE A 12 -11.43 35.65 -23.20
C PHE A 12 -10.25 34.79 -22.75
N ILE A 13 -9.01 35.25 -22.97
CA ILE A 13 -7.78 34.55 -22.47
C ILE A 13 -7.72 34.59 -20.93
N LEU A 14 -8.08 35.70 -20.31
CA LEU A 14 -8.13 35.82 -18.84
C LEU A 14 -9.21 34.93 -18.22
N PHE A 15 -10.39 34.78 -18.86
CA PHE A 15 -11.43 33.86 -18.42
C PHE A 15 -11.05 32.39 -18.63
N SER A 16 -10.25 32.08 -19.65
CA SER A 16 -9.76 30.71 -19.88
C SER A 16 -8.67 30.28 -18.87
N ALA A 17 -7.98 31.25 -18.25
CA ALA A 17 -6.95 30.99 -17.24
C ALA A 17 -7.53 30.73 -15.83
N PHE A 18 -8.78 31.08 -15.57
CA PHE A 18 -9.49 30.71 -14.33
C PHE A 18 -10.28 29.41 -14.52
N ARG A 19 -9.57 28.28 -14.80
CA ARG A 19 -10.08 27.00 -14.36
C ARG A 19 -9.97 27.02 -12.84
N ALA A 20 -11.08 27.18 -12.15
CA ALA A 20 -11.14 26.81 -10.74
C ALA A 20 -10.66 25.36 -10.66
N ASP A 21 -9.49 25.14 -10.08
CA ASP A 21 -9.02 23.80 -9.81
C ASP A 21 -10.15 23.08 -9.06
N LYS A 22 -10.67 22.01 -9.65
CA LYS A 22 -11.64 21.17 -8.94
C LYS A 22 -10.99 20.79 -7.61
N PRO A 23 -11.71 20.86 -6.50
CA PRO A 23 -11.17 20.40 -5.23
C PRO A 23 -10.77 18.93 -5.39
N VAL A 24 -9.48 18.67 -5.44
CA VAL A 24 -8.91 17.33 -5.52
C VAL A 24 -9.09 16.69 -4.14
N LEU A 25 -9.81 15.58 -4.09
CA LEU A 25 -9.93 14.78 -2.87
C LEU A 25 -8.58 14.11 -2.60
N THR A 26 -8.07 14.24 -1.38
CA THR A 26 -6.79 13.64 -1.01
C THR A 26 -6.98 12.37 -0.21
N ILE A 27 -6.25 11.31 -0.59
CA ILE A 27 -6.08 10.10 0.19
C ILE A 27 -4.68 10.18 0.82
N PHE A 28 -4.62 10.50 2.11
CA PHE A 28 -3.39 10.39 2.90
C PHE A 28 -3.17 8.93 3.28
N THR A 29 -1.96 8.40 3.11
CA THR A 29 -1.65 7.04 3.54
C THR A 29 -0.57 7.06 4.60
N ILE A 30 -0.79 6.36 5.71
CA ILE A 30 0.17 6.18 6.80
C ILE A 30 0.40 4.70 7.07
N GLY A 31 1.66 4.34 7.31
CA GLY A 31 2.03 2.95 7.51
C GLY A 31 3.55 2.72 7.49
N ASP A 32 3.90 1.50 7.23
CA ASP A 32 5.27 1.00 7.26
C ASP A 32 5.93 0.86 5.87
N SER A 33 6.99 0.04 5.80
CA SER A 33 7.77 -0.18 4.57
C SER A 33 6.99 -0.84 3.44
N THR A 34 5.93 -1.58 3.74
CA THR A 34 5.11 -2.27 2.72
C THR A 34 4.25 -1.30 1.92
N MET A 35 3.98 -0.10 2.45
CA MET A 35 3.27 0.99 1.80
C MET A 35 4.19 2.09 1.27
N ALA A 36 5.38 2.28 1.88
CA ALA A 36 6.22 3.46 1.72
C ALA A 36 6.76 3.66 0.29
N ASN A 37 6.96 4.92 -0.06
CA ASN A 37 7.74 5.30 -1.24
C ASN A 37 9.18 4.79 -1.10
N LYS A 38 9.77 4.34 -2.20
CA LYS A 38 11.12 3.78 -2.25
C LYS A 38 12.07 4.68 -3.03
N ASN A 39 13.32 4.67 -2.62
CA ASN A 39 14.37 5.29 -3.42
C ASN A 39 14.65 4.42 -4.67
N LEU A 40 14.61 5.03 -5.84
CA LEU A 40 14.76 4.36 -7.14
C LEU A 40 16.21 4.29 -7.61
N TYR A 41 17.15 4.83 -6.84
CA TYR A 41 18.57 4.86 -7.21
C TYR A 41 19.09 3.44 -7.49
N GLY A 42 19.94 3.34 -8.51
CA GLY A 42 20.54 2.07 -8.92
C GLY A 42 19.56 1.06 -9.53
N GLY A 43 18.41 1.52 -10.05
CA GLY A 43 17.39 0.65 -10.64
C GLY A 43 16.62 -0.18 -9.59
N ASN A 44 16.55 0.28 -8.34
CA ASN A 44 15.83 -0.42 -7.27
C ASN A 44 14.37 -0.75 -7.68
N PRO A 45 13.99 -2.04 -7.80
CA PRO A 45 12.66 -2.45 -8.18
C PRO A 45 11.68 -2.50 -7.00
N GLU A 46 12.12 -2.25 -5.76
CA GLU A 46 11.25 -2.28 -4.58
C GLU A 46 10.21 -1.17 -4.64
N ARG A 47 8.94 -1.51 -4.35
CA ARG A 47 7.83 -0.57 -4.21
C ARG A 47 6.98 -0.91 -3.01
N GLY A 48 6.48 0.13 -2.31
CA GLY A 48 5.33 -0.05 -1.44
C GLY A 48 4.04 0.00 -2.26
N TRP A 49 3.01 -0.74 -1.84
CA TRP A 49 1.76 -0.77 -2.61
C TRP A 49 1.05 0.60 -2.69
N CYS A 50 1.24 1.47 -1.70
CA CYS A 50 0.74 2.85 -1.77
C CYS A 50 1.57 3.76 -2.69
N MET A 51 2.83 3.41 -2.96
CA MET A 51 3.64 4.16 -3.93
C MET A 51 3.05 4.10 -5.33
N VAL A 52 2.46 2.96 -5.71
CA VAL A 52 1.87 2.75 -7.03
C VAL A 52 0.35 2.99 -7.06
N LEU A 53 -0.25 3.28 -5.91
CA LEU A 53 -1.68 3.50 -5.77
C LEU A 53 -2.24 4.65 -6.63
N PRO A 54 -1.49 5.77 -6.88
CA PRO A 54 -1.96 6.85 -7.78
C PRO A 54 -2.37 6.34 -9.16
N GLY A 55 -1.72 5.32 -9.70
CA GLY A 55 -2.04 4.72 -11.00
C GLY A 55 -3.38 3.99 -11.08
N PHE A 56 -4.10 3.85 -9.97
CA PHE A 56 -5.41 3.20 -9.89
C PHE A 56 -6.57 4.17 -9.63
N PHE A 57 -6.30 5.47 -9.58
CA PHE A 57 -7.34 6.48 -9.39
C PHE A 57 -7.34 7.50 -10.53
N SER A 58 -8.50 8.15 -10.73
CA SER A 58 -8.61 9.28 -11.65
C SER A 58 -7.88 10.51 -11.11
N GLU A 59 -7.66 11.50 -11.99
CA GLU A 59 -7.02 12.79 -11.66
C GLU A 59 -7.77 13.60 -10.58
N ASP A 60 -9.01 13.25 -10.26
CA ASP A 60 -9.78 13.86 -9.17
C ASP A 60 -9.33 13.40 -7.78
N ILE A 61 -8.45 12.38 -7.70
CA ILE A 61 -7.87 11.85 -6.47
C ILE A 61 -6.37 12.12 -6.45
N ARG A 62 -5.91 12.72 -5.37
CA ARG A 62 -4.49 12.80 -5.03
C ARG A 62 -4.16 11.79 -3.94
N VAL A 63 -3.20 10.92 -4.16
CA VAL A 63 -2.64 10.05 -3.12
C VAL A 63 -1.40 10.73 -2.53
N ASP A 64 -1.42 11.02 -1.24
CA ASP A 64 -0.31 11.63 -0.50
C ASP A 64 0.26 10.59 0.48
N ASN A 65 1.33 9.90 0.05
CA ASN A 65 1.88 8.77 0.77
C ASN A 65 2.92 9.20 1.81
N HIS A 66 2.58 9.10 3.08
CA HIS A 66 3.42 9.38 4.24
C HIS A 66 3.95 8.13 4.94
N ALA A 67 3.63 6.94 4.45
CA ALA A 67 4.16 5.69 5.00
C ALA A 67 5.70 5.70 4.99
N ALA A 68 6.32 5.10 6.01
CA ALA A 68 7.75 5.18 6.20
C ALA A 68 8.37 3.85 6.60
N ASN A 69 9.51 3.51 5.98
CA ASN A 69 10.23 2.27 6.24
C ASN A 69 10.55 2.08 7.73
N GLY A 70 10.23 0.91 8.27
CA GLY A 70 10.56 0.50 9.64
C GLY A 70 9.74 1.17 10.74
N ARG A 71 8.65 1.87 10.41
CA ARG A 71 7.82 2.55 11.42
C ARG A 71 6.67 1.67 11.87
N SER A 72 6.51 1.61 13.20
CA SER A 72 5.32 1.13 13.88
C SER A 72 4.33 2.28 14.10
N SER A 73 3.12 1.98 14.54
CA SER A 73 2.14 3.00 14.95
C SER A 73 2.73 3.93 16.03
N LYS A 74 3.43 3.36 17.01
CA LYS A 74 4.13 4.08 18.09
C LYS A 74 5.21 5.03 17.57
N SER A 75 6.16 4.51 16.78
CA SER A 75 7.25 5.32 16.26
C SER A 75 6.76 6.38 15.26
N PHE A 76 5.73 6.10 14.49
CA PHE A 76 5.12 7.09 13.59
C PHE A 76 4.53 8.28 14.37
N ILE A 77 3.95 8.03 15.54
CA ILE A 77 3.45 9.07 16.44
C ILE A 77 4.62 9.82 17.10
N SER A 78 5.54 9.09 17.74
CA SER A 78 6.61 9.69 18.55
C SER A 78 7.61 10.51 17.74
N GLU A 79 7.82 10.19 16.46
CA GLU A 79 8.66 10.96 15.54
C GLU A 79 7.95 12.20 14.96
N GLY A 80 6.72 12.52 15.39
CA GLY A 80 5.95 13.65 14.89
C GLY A 80 5.42 13.48 13.46
N ARG A 81 5.55 12.31 12.85
CA ARG A 81 5.07 12.02 11.48
C ARG A 81 3.57 12.16 11.41
N TRP A 82 2.85 11.60 12.39
CA TRP A 82 1.41 11.74 12.46
C TRP A 82 0.96 13.20 12.58
N ALA A 83 1.61 13.97 13.45
CA ALA A 83 1.30 15.40 13.60
C ALA A 83 1.42 16.16 12.27
N LYS A 84 2.43 15.83 11.46
CA LYS A 84 2.62 16.41 10.13
C LYS A 84 1.48 16.04 9.19
N VAL A 85 1.02 14.79 9.18
CA VAL A 85 -0.09 14.33 8.30
C VAL A 85 -1.39 15.00 8.71
N ILE A 86 -1.77 14.89 9.98
CA ILE A 86 -3.07 15.36 10.46
C ILE A 86 -3.22 16.89 10.36
N SER A 87 -2.12 17.65 10.32
CA SER A 87 -2.15 19.08 10.08
C SER A 87 -2.61 19.46 8.67
N GLN A 88 -2.53 18.55 7.70
CA GLN A 88 -2.85 18.76 6.29
C GLN A 88 -4.25 18.23 5.93
N VAL A 89 -4.79 17.29 6.70
CA VAL A 89 -6.10 16.68 6.47
C VAL A 89 -7.20 17.72 6.53
N LYS A 90 -8.09 17.70 5.53
CA LYS A 90 -9.27 18.57 5.39
C LYS A 90 -10.54 17.74 5.40
N LYS A 91 -11.66 18.41 5.58
CA LYS A 91 -12.98 17.77 5.51
C LYS A 91 -13.18 17.07 4.17
N GLY A 92 -13.51 15.77 4.25
CA GLY A 92 -13.76 14.90 3.10
C GLY A 92 -12.54 14.14 2.60
N ASP A 93 -11.32 14.48 3.03
CA ASP A 93 -10.13 13.69 2.74
C ASP A 93 -10.19 12.33 3.42
N TYR A 94 -9.55 11.34 2.83
CA TYR A 94 -9.39 10.01 3.42
C TYR A 94 -8.03 9.87 4.09
N VAL A 95 -7.98 9.05 5.16
CA VAL A 95 -6.72 8.62 5.77
C VAL A 95 -6.71 7.09 5.82
N PHE A 96 -5.84 6.47 5.04
CA PHE A 96 -5.60 5.03 4.99
C PHE A 96 -4.51 4.66 5.98
N ILE A 97 -4.81 3.75 6.91
CA ILE A 97 -3.98 3.46 8.08
C ILE A 97 -3.65 1.97 8.11
N GLN A 98 -2.37 1.61 7.89
CA GLN A 98 -1.88 0.24 7.97
C GLN A 98 -0.61 0.17 8.80
N PHE A 99 -0.65 -0.51 9.94
CA PHE A 99 0.48 -0.83 10.80
C PHE A 99 0.40 -2.29 11.27
N GLY A 100 1.47 -2.78 11.91
CA GLY A 100 1.58 -4.15 12.45
C GLY A 100 2.97 -4.72 12.28
N HIS A 101 3.55 -4.75 11.06
CA HIS A 101 4.86 -5.33 10.76
C HIS A 101 6.00 -4.88 11.68
N ASN A 102 5.96 -3.68 12.21
CA ASN A 102 6.97 -3.15 13.10
C ASN A 102 6.49 -3.02 14.55
N ASP A 103 5.19 -3.00 14.77
CA ASP A 103 4.56 -2.99 16.08
C ASP A 103 4.87 -4.28 16.86
N GLU A 104 4.98 -5.40 16.17
CA GLU A 104 5.35 -6.72 16.72
C GLU A 104 6.85 -6.85 17.10
N LYS A 105 7.71 -5.89 16.68
CA LYS A 105 9.14 -5.96 16.98
C LYS A 105 9.39 -5.75 18.47
N ALA A 106 10.29 -6.54 19.05
CA ALA A 106 10.57 -6.52 20.49
C ALA A 106 11.25 -5.24 21.00
N ASP A 107 11.79 -4.40 20.10
CA ASP A 107 12.46 -3.17 20.55
C ASP A 107 11.46 -2.11 21.05
N SER A 108 11.79 -1.47 22.16
CA SER A 108 10.92 -0.55 22.89
C SER A 108 10.51 0.69 22.10
N ALA A 109 11.27 1.09 21.06
CA ALA A 109 10.95 2.24 20.24
C ALA A 109 9.77 1.98 19.29
N ARG A 110 9.53 0.70 18.94
CA ARG A 110 8.50 0.30 17.98
C ARG A 110 7.40 -0.52 18.60
N HIS A 111 7.72 -1.33 19.59
CA HIS A 111 6.79 -2.31 20.17
C HIS A 111 5.51 -1.68 20.70
N THR A 112 4.40 -2.32 20.39
CA THR A 112 3.07 -2.09 20.94
C THR A 112 2.39 -3.44 21.19
N ASP A 113 1.37 -3.48 22.03
CA ASP A 113 0.65 -4.69 22.39
C ASP A 113 -0.75 -4.66 21.77
N PRO A 114 -1.17 -5.72 21.01
CA PRO A 114 -2.54 -5.87 20.51
C PRO A 114 -3.55 -5.89 21.67
N GLY A 115 -4.70 -5.29 21.45
CA GLY A 115 -5.76 -5.16 22.46
C GLY A 115 -5.53 -4.01 23.45
N THR A 116 -4.35 -3.40 23.47
CA THR A 116 -4.01 -2.27 24.35
C THR A 116 -3.32 -1.15 23.58
N THR A 117 -2.00 -1.00 23.69
CA THR A 117 -1.27 0.16 23.12
C THR A 117 -1.30 0.25 21.60
N PHE A 118 -1.39 -0.88 20.88
CA PHE A 118 -1.59 -0.87 19.43
C PHE A 118 -2.98 -0.33 19.08
N ASP A 119 -4.01 -0.85 19.72
CA ASP A 119 -5.41 -0.44 19.50
C ASP A 119 -5.61 1.02 19.88
N ASP A 120 -5.00 1.50 20.97
CA ASP A 120 -5.05 2.91 21.39
C ASP A 120 -4.46 3.85 20.34
N ASN A 121 -3.34 3.46 19.71
CA ASN A 121 -2.75 4.20 18.60
C ASN A 121 -3.71 4.25 17.39
N LEU A 122 -4.35 3.12 17.04
CA LEU A 122 -5.34 3.06 15.96
C LEU A 122 -6.56 3.95 16.25
N ARG A 123 -7.10 3.88 17.48
CA ARG A 123 -8.21 4.76 17.94
C ARG A 123 -7.81 6.23 17.85
N ARG A 124 -6.58 6.56 18.21
CA ARG A 124 -6.05 7.91 18.11
C ARG A 124 -6.05 8.41 16.66
N PHE A 125 -5.52 7.61 15.71
CA PHE A 125 -5.53 7.98 14.29
C PHE A 125 -6.96 8.21 13.77
N VAL A 126 -7.89 7.34 14.14
CA VAL A 126 -9.31 7.45 13.75
C VAL A 126 -9.92 8.73 14.31
N ASN A 127 -9.78 8.97 15.61
CA ASN A 127 -10.41 10.12 16.28
C ASN A 127 -9.85 11.46 15.77
N GLU A 128 -8.54 11.58 15.68
CA GLU A 128 -7.92 12.82 15.21
C GLU A 128 -8.24 13.10 13.73
N THR A 129 -8.37 12.05 12.89
CA THR A 129 -8.86 12.18 11.51
C THR A 129 -10.28 12.74 11.47
N ARG A 130 -11.18 12.18 12.28
CA ARG A 130 -12.58 12.64 12.36
C ARG A 130 -12.72 14.07 12.87
N VAL A 131 -11.88 14.49 13.83
CA VAL A 131 -11.86 15.87 14.32
C VAL A 131 -11.54 16.86 13.20
N LYS A 132 -10.73 16.45 12.22
CA LYS A 132 -10.45 17.25 11.02
C LYS A 132 -11.54 17.16 9.94
N GLY A 133 -12.57 16.36 10.16
CA GLY A 133 -13.62 16.08 9.16
C GLY A 133 -13.15 15.11 8.07
N GLY A 134 -12.01 14.45 8.24
CA GLY A 134 -11.50 13.39 7.38
C GLY A 134 -12.19 12.05 7.64
N ILE A 135 -12.02 11.12 6.72
CA ILE A 135 -12.63 9.78 6.71
C ILE A 135 -11.51 8.75 6.92
N PRO A 136 -11.38 8.15 8.12
CA PRO A 136 -10.38 7.12 8.38
C PRO A 136 -10.81 5.77 7.82
N VAL A 137 -9.85 5.01 7.29
CA VAL A 137 -10.00 3.64 6.83
C VAL A 137 -8.87 2.80 7.42
N LEU A 138 -9.21 1.71 8.09
CA LEU A 138 -8.24 0.81 8.69
C LEU A 138 -7.94 -0.38 7.79
N PHE A 139 -6.67 -0.76 7.76
CA PHE A 139 -6.14 -1.92 7.07
C PHE A 139 -5.30 -2.76 8.04
N ASN A 140 -5.37 -4.08 7.94
CA ASN A 140 -4.35 -4.92 8.58
C ASN A 140 -3.13 -5.11 7.65
N SER A 141 -2.07 -5.73 8.18
CA SER A 141 -0.82 -5.95 7.45
C SER A 141 -0.99 -6.93 6.30
N ILE A 142 -0.31 -6.68 5.18
CA ILE A 142 -0.16 -7.69 4.12
C ILE A 142 0.58 -8.92 4.65
N VAL A 143 0.36 -10.09 4.05
CA VAL A 143 1.03 -11.32 4.45
C VAL A 143 2.53 -11.26 4.14
N ARG A 144 3.35 -11.92 4.98
CA ARG A 144 4.72 -12.31 4.61
C ARG A 144 4.69 -13.64 3.86
N ARG A 145 5.58 -13.80 2.90
CA ARG A 145 5.71 -15.04 2.13
C ARG A 145 6.43 -16.12 2.95
N ASN A 146 5.80 -16.57 4.02
CA ASN A 146 6.33 -17.62 4.89
C ASN A 146 5.57 -18.92 4.62
N PHE A 147 6.17 -19.80 3.83
CA PHE A 147 5.66 -21.15 3.61
C PHE A 147 6.35 -22.12 4.55
N VAL A 148 5.59 -23.09 5.08
CA VAL A 148 6.15 -24.21 5.83
C VAL A 148 7.06 -25.03 4.93
N GLN A 149 8.30 -25.23 5.34
CA GLN A 149 9.27 -26.05 4.63
C GLN A 149 9.22 -27.49 5.14
N PRO A 150 9.70 -28.47 4.36
CA PRO A 150 9.73 -29.88 4.78
C PRO A 150 10.46 -30.11 6.11
N GLU A 151 11.55 -29.38 6.34
CA GLU A 151 12.32 -29.41 7.58
C GLU A 151 11.52 -28.89 8.79
N ASP A 152 10.71 -27.85 8.60
CA ASP A 152 9.89 -27.26 9.67
C ASP A 152 8.78 -28.21 10.11
N ALA A 153 8.22 -28.98 9.20
CA ALA A 153 7.18 -29.95 9.49
C ALA A 153 7.68 -31.09 10.42
N SER A 154 8.98 -31.39 10.38
CA SER A 154 9.61 -32.37 11.29
C SER A 154 9.90 -31.81 12.68
N ILE A 155 10.13 -30.49 12.81
CA ILE A 155 10.45 -29.82 14.08
C ILE A 155 9.16 -29.46 14.85
N ALA A 156 8.03 -29.29 14.15
CA ALA A 156 6.76 -28.91 14.75
C ALA A 156 6.19 -29.88 15.79
N THR A 157 6.77 -31.07 15.90
CA THR A 157 6.32 -32.12 16.83
C THR A 157 6.97 -32.05 18.22
N ASP A 158 8.08 -31.33 18.42
CA ASP A 158 8.89 -31.45 19.65
C ASP A 158 9.34 -30.13 20.31
N ALA A 159 9.15 -28.96 19.71
CA ALA A 159 9.63 -27.72 20.29
C ALA A 159 8.59 -27.06 21.22
N ARG A 160 8.95 -26.90 22.50
CA ARG A 160 8.25 -26.03 23.45
C ARG A 160 8.37 -24.58 22.94
N ARG A 161 7.26 -24.01 22.47
CA ARG A 161 7.18 -22.65 22.00
C ARG A 161 6.94 -21.66 23.13
N ALA A 162 7.36 -20.42 22.93
CA ALA A 162 7.04 -19.34 23.84
C ALA A 162 5.51 -19.10 23.88
N PRO A 163 4.97 -18.65 25.03
CA PRO A 163 3.54 -18.29 25.11
C PRO A 163 3.19 -17.21 24.08
N GLY A 164 2.22 -17.50 23.20
CA GLY A 164 1.74 -16.57 22.15
C GLY A 164 2.25 -16.84 20.73
N GLU A 165 3.17 -17.79 20.52
CA GLU A 165 3.56 -18.23 19.17
C GLU A 165 2.47 -19.11 18.55
N GLN A 166 2.08 -18.82 17.31
CA GLN A 166 1.15 -19.65 16.55
C GLN A 166 1.76 -21.02 16.24
N GLU A 167 0.95 -22.07 16.30
CA GLU A 167 1.37 -23.38 15.80
C GLU A 167 1.62 -23.29 14.29
N LEU A 168 2.79 -23.81 13.84
CA LEU A 168 3.05 -23.98 12.41
C LEU A 168 2.10 -25.04 11.84
N PRO A 169 1.55 -24.82 10.65
CA PRO A 169 0.80 -25.85 9.95
C PRO A 169 1.67 -27.12 9.79
N LYS A 170 1.05 -28.28 9.91
CA LYS A 170 1.74 -29.55 9.70
C LYS A 170 1.96 -29.89 8.23
N GLU A 171 1.23 -29.20 7.35
CA GLU A 171 1.29 -29.43 5.91
C GLU A 171 2.36 -28.54 5.27
N VAL A 172 3.18 -29.15 4.43
CA VAL A 172 4.22 -28.47 3.64
C VAL A 172 3.60 -27.56 2.60
N ASN A 173 4.25 -26.44 2.28
CA ASN A 173 3.79 -25.44 1.32
C ASN A 173 2.50 -24.69 1.72
N VAL A 174 2.10 -24.78 2.98
CA VAL A 174 1.05 -23.92 3.52
C VAL A 174 1.67 -22.60 3.96
N LEU A 175 1.07 -21.50 3.51
CA LEU A 175 1.44 -20.16 3.92
C LEU A 175 0.93 -19.93 5.35
N TYR A 176 1.81 -19.46 6.24
CA TYR A 176 1.42 -19.11 7.60
C TYR A 176 1.70 -17.65 7.90
N ASP A 177 0.80 -17.03 8.64
CA ASP A 177 0.96 -15.64 9.04
C ASP A 177 1.72 -15.52 10.37
N THR A 178 2.59 -14.53 10.48
CA THR A 178 3.44 -14.30 11.65
C THR A 178 2.99 -13.10 12.50
N HIS A 179 1.92 -12.39 12.11
CA HIS A 179 1.49 -11.18 12.81
C HIS A 179 0.60 -11.47 14.03
N GLY A 180 -0.01 -12.67 14.11
CA GLY A 180 -0.88 -13.03 15.23
C GLY A 180 -1.99 -12.01 15.47
N ALA A 181 -2.19 -11.62 16.72
CA ALA A 181 -3.26 -10.70 17.13
C ALA A 181 -3.17 -9.28 16.54
N TYR A 182 -2.02 -8.89 15.96
CA TYR A 182 -1.91 -7.62 15.24
C TYR A 182 -2.80 -7.55 14.00
N LEU A 183 -3.26 -8.68 13.46
CA LEU A 183 -4.24 -8.69 12.36
C LEU A 183 -5.66 -8.38 12.81
N ASP A 184 -5.99 -8.77 14.04
CA ASP A 184 -7.33 -8.61 14.59
C ASP A 184 -7.58 -7.20 15.14
N SER A 185 -6.56 -6.57 15.69
CA SER A 185 -6.66 -5.22 16.27
C SER A 185 -7.26 -4.18 15.31
N PRO A 186 -6.78 -4.02 14.06
CA PRO A 186 -7.39 -3.06 13.12
C PRO A 186 -8.85 -3.38 12.79
N ARG A 187 -9.21 -4.67 12.66
CA ARG A 187 -10.59 -5.12 12.43
C ARG A 187 -11.49 -4.79 13.63
N ASN A 188 -11.01 -5.09 14.83
CA ASN A 188 -11.77 -4.88 16.06
C ASN A 188 -11.99 -3.38 16.32
N VAL A 189 -10.95 -2.57 16.18
CA VAL A 189 -11.04 -1.10 16.31
C VAL A 189 -11.95 -0.50 15.24
N ALA A 190 -11.88 -0.98 13.99
CA ALA A 190 -12.76 -0.53 12.92
C ALA A 190 -14.23 -0.81 13.25
N LYS A 191 -14.53 -2.01 13.73
CA LYS A 191 -15.88 -2.39 14.17
C LYS A 191 -16.35 -1.56 15.36
N GLU A 192 -15.51 -1.38 16.37
CA GLU A 192 -15.78 -0.59 17.57
C GLU A 192 -16.11 0.86 17.21
N MET A 193 -15.33 1.44 16.33
CA MET A 193 -15.45 2.85 15.98
C MET A 193 -16.34 3.12 14.77
N GLY A 194 -16.91 2.09 14.12
CA GLY A 194 -17.76 2.24 12.94
C GLY A 194 -17.03 2.93 11.79
N VAL A 195 -15.85 2.44 11.42
CA VAL A 195 -15.06 2.88 10.26
C VAL A 195 -14.88 1.73 9.27
N ALA A 196 -14.62 2.06 8.00
CA ALA A 196 -14.33 1.06 6.98
C ALA A 196 -13.06 0.28 7.33
N PHE A 197 -13.06 -1.03 7.03
CA PHE A 197 -11.94 -1.94 7.22
C PHE A 197 -11.68 -2.74 5.95
N ILE A 198 -10.43 -2.75 5.50
CA ILE A 198 -9.98 -3.57 4.37
C ILE A 198 -9.05 -4.66 4.89
N ASP A 199 -9.44 -5.92 4.71
CA ASP A 199 -8.65 -7.08 5.13
C ASP A 199 -7.51 -7.38 4.15
N MET A 200 -6.43 -6.60 4.26
CA MET A 200 -5.27 -6.75 3.39
C MET A 200 -4.55 -8.07 3.60
N ASN A 201 -4.57 -8.58 4.83
CA ASN A 201 -3.97 -9.88 5.11
C ASN A 201 -4.67 -10.97 4.33
N LYS A 202 -6.02 -11.04 4.42
CA LYS A 202 -6.79 -12.03 3.66
C LYS A 202 -6.57 -11.92 2.16
N ILE A 203 -6.62 -10.71 1.59
CA ILE A 203 -6.43 -10.47 0.15
C ILE A 203 -5.06 -10.98 -0.31
N THR A 204 -4.01 -10.63 0.44
CA THR A 204 -2.64 -11.00 0.07
C THR A 204 -2.31 -12.45 0.41
N HIS A 205 -2.90 -13.00 1.46
CA HIS A 205 -2.78 -14.43 1.80
C HIS A 205 -3.38 -15.30 0.69
N ASP A 206 -4.61 -15.01 0.26
CA ASP A 206 -5.28 -15.76 -0.80
C ASP A 206 -4.46 -15.72 -2.11
N LEU A 207 -3.91 -14.56 -2.46
CA LEU A 207 -3.03 -14.39 -3.63
C LEU A 207 -1.76 -15.23 -3.51
N VAL A 208 -1.03 -15.09 -2.41
CA VAL A 208 0.29 -15.71 -2.23
C VAL A 208 0.15 -17.23 -2.06
N GLN A 209 -0.85 -17.70 -1.30
CA GLN A 209 -1.16 -19.13 -1.15
C GLN A 209 -1.58 -19.74 -2.49
N GLY A 210 -2.42 -19.05 -3.26
CA GLY A 210 -2.88 -19.53 -4.56
C GLY A 210 -1.76 -19.65 -5.60
N LEU A 211 -0.73 -18.80 -5.52
CA LEU A 211 0.47 -18.90 -6.35
C LEU A 211 1.43 -20.00 -5.87
N GLY A 212 1.41 -20.33 -4.59
CA GLY A 212 2.33 -21.27 -3.99
C GLY A 212 3.77 -20.77 -3.86
N PRO A 213 4.69 -21.61 -3.30
CA PRO A 213 6.03 -21.18 -2.92
C PRO A 213 6.91 -20.72 -4.09
N ALA A 214 6.78 -21.30 -5.28
CA ALA A 214 7.63 -20.97 -6.42
C ALA A 214 7.16 -19.66 -7.08
N GLU A 215 5.90 -19.63 -7.53
CA GLU A 215 5.38 -18.52 -8.32
C GLU A 215 5.17 -17.22 -7.51
N SER A 216 4.92 -17.32 -6.22
CA SER A 216 4.76 -16.14 -5.38
C SER A 216 6.05 -15.32 -5.23
N LYS A 217 7.24 -15.88 -5.48
CA LYS A 217 8.50 -15.13 -5.48
C LYS A 217 8.47 -13.92 -6.42
N LYS A 218 7.73 -14.00 -7.53
CA LYS A 218 7.60 -12.90 -8.50
C LYS A 218 6.94 -11.62 -7.96
N LEU A 219 6.26 -11.70 -6.82
CA LEU A 219 5.65 -10.55 -6.17
C LEU A 219 6.63 -9.81 -5.25
N PHE A 220 7.64 -10.51 -4.75
CA PHE A 220 8.51 -10.04 -3.68
C PHE A 220 9.91 -9.69 -4.19
N MET A 221 10.74 -9.17 -3.28
CA MET A 221 12.10 -8.72 -3.62
C MET A 221 13.07 -9.90 -3.67
N PHE A 222 12.96 -10.68 -4.75
CA PHE A 222 13.93 -11.70 -5.12
C PHE A 222 14.74 -11.19 -6.32
N VAL A 223 15.99 -10.82 -6.06
CA VAL A 223 16.94 -10.27 -7.03
C VAL A 223 18.21 -11.12 -7.02
N GLU A 224 18.58 -11.64 -8.18
CA GLU A 224 19.82 -12.38 -8.34
C GLU A 224 21.04 -11.44 -8.20
N PRO A 225 22.20 -11.96 -7.73
CA PRO A 225 23.44 -11.20 -7.70
C PRO A 225 23.77 -10.56 -9.07
N GLU A 226 24.32 -9.35 -9.03
CA GLU A 226 24.81 -8.60 -10.21
C GLU A 226 23.73 -8.16 -11.23
N LYS A 227 22.45 -8.49 -11.01
CA LYS A 227 21.37 -8.11 -11.94
C LYS A 227 20.87 -6.68 -11.74
N VAL A 228 20.93 -6.16 -10.51
CA VAL A 228 20.44 -4.81 -10.18
C VAL A 228 21.52 -4.06 -9.41
N PRO A 229 21.99 -2.91 -9.89
CA PRO A 229 23.04 -2.14 -9.22
C PRO A 229 22.75 -1.76 -7.77
N ALA A 230 21.46 -1.56 -7.42
CA ALA A 230 21.04 -1.32 -6.04
C ALA A 230 21.27 -2.52 -5.12
N PHE A 231 21.36 -3.74 -5.66
CA PHE A 231 21.51 -5.00 -4.93
C PHE A 231 22.62 -5.87 -5.56
N PRO A 232 23.89 -5.46 -5.50
CA PRO A 232 24.98 -6.17 -6.18
C PRO A 232 25.20 -7.59 -5.66
N LYS A 233 24.81 -7.87 -4.40
CA LYS A 233 24.87 -9.22 -3.80
C LYS A 233 23.56 -10.00 -3.96
N GLY A 234 22.60 -9.48 -4.71
CA GLY A 234 21.25 -10.02 -4.77
C GLY A 234 20.42 -9.64 -3.53
N ARG A 235 19.19 -10.10 -3.50
CA ARG A 235 18.28 -9.96 -2.34
C ARG A 235 17.25 -11.09 -2.35
N GLU A 236 17.02 -11.69 -1.20
CA GLU A 236 15.92 -12.60 -0.93
C GLU A 236 15.07 -12.04 0.22
N ASP A 237 13.86 -11.61 -0.09
CA ASP A 237 13.01 -10.91 0.88
C ASP A 237 11.56 -11.34 0.70
N ASN A 238 11.02 -11.96 1.73
CA ASN A 238 9.66 -12.49 1.79
C ASN A 238 8.62 -11.46 2.28
N THR A 239 9.01 -10.20 2.47
CA THR A 239 8.14 -9.16 3.03
C THR A 239 7.91 -8.01 2.05
N HIS A 240 8.98 -7.52 1.42
CA HIS A 240 8.90 -6.33 0.56
C HIS A 240 8.59 -6.70 -0.89
N LEU A 241 7.80 -5.85 -1.51
CA LEU A 241 7.28 -6.07 -2.87
C LEU A 241 8.19 -5.42 -3.92
N ASN A 242 8.28 -6.06 -5.07
CA ASN A 242 8.79 -5.42 -6.28
C ASN A 242 7.66 -4.66 -7.01
N VAL A 243 7.98 -4.03 -8.16
CA VAL A 243 6.99 -3.26 -8.96
C VAL A 243 5.77 -4.11 -9.29
N TYR A 244 5.96 -5.34 -9.79
CA TYR A 244 4.87 -6.23 -10.18
C TYR A 244 3.99 -6.60 -8.98
N GLY A 245 4.61 -6.99 -7.85
CA GLY A 245 3.88 -7.33 -6.63
C GLY A 245 3.11 -6.14 -6.05
N ALA A 246 3.74 -4.97 -5.99
CA ALA A 246 3.08 -3.76 -5.50
C ALA A 246 1.86 -3.39 -6.33
N ARG A 247 1.97 -3.43 -7.67
CA ARG A 247 0.84 -3.15 -8.56
C ARG A 247 -0.25 -4.20 -8.47
N THR A 248 0.10 -5.49 -8.41
CA THR A 248 -0.88 -6.58 -8.24
C THR A 248 -1.67 -6.38 -6.94
N ILE A 249 -0.99 -6.13 -5.83
CA ILE A 249 -1.64 -5.93 -4.53
C ILE A 249 -2.44 -4.62 -4.51
N ALA A 250 -1.93 -3.52 -5.07
CA ALA A 250 -2.67 -2.27 -5.15
C ALA A 250 -3.96 -2.44 -5.99
N GLY A 251 -3.91 -3.17 -7.11
CA GLY A 251 -5.09 -3.48 -7.91
C GLY A 251 -6.18 -4.21 -7.12
N LEU A 252 -5.82 -5.30 -6.44
CA LEU A 252 -6.75 -6.03 -5.56
C LEU A 252 -7.28 -5.16 -4.41
N THR A 253 -6.43 -4.26 -3.89
CA THR A 253 -6.81 -3.36 -2.80
C THR A 253 -7.85 -2.34 -3.26
N VAL A 254 -7.69 -1.73 -4.44
CA VAL A 254 -8.68 -0.75 -4.92
C VAL A 254 -10.00 -1.39 -5.26
N ASP A 255 -10.03 -2.66 -5.67
CA ASP A 255 -11.27 -3.42 -5.86
C ASP A 255 -12.00 -3.62 -4.52
N ALA A 256 -11.25 -3.95 -3.47
CA ALA A 256 -11.81 -4.06 -2.12
C ALA A 256 -12.28 -2.69 -1.58
N ILE A 257 -11.50 -1.62 -1.83
CA ILE A 257 -11.90 -0.24 -1.48
C ILE A 257 -13.17 0.16 -2.22
N ALA A 258 -13.29 -0.11 -3.51
CA ALA A 258 -14.48 0.22 -4.30
C ALA A 258 -15.74 -0.49 -3.79
N LYS A 259 -15.58 -1.70 -3.27
CA LYS A 259 -16.66 -2.49 -2.68
C LYS A 259 -17.07 -1.98 -1.30
N GLU A 260 -16.10 -1.67 -0.45
CA GLU A 260 -16.32 -1.28 0.94
C GLU A 260 -16.64 0.22 1.09
N ILE A 261 -16.17 1.05 0.15
CA ILE A 261 -16.32 2.51 0.14
C ILE A 261 -16.85 2.94 -1.23
N PRO A 262 -18.17 2.81 -1.49
CA PRO A 262 -18.77 3.10 -2.80
C PRO A 262 -18.50 4.52 -3.32
N GLU A 263 -18.29 5.48 -2.41
CA GLU A 263 -17.95 6.86 -2.75
C GLU A 263 -16.61 6.98 -3.50
N LEU A 264 -15.68 6.05 -3.26
CA LEU A 264 -14.39 5.99 -3.96
C LEU A 264 -14.46 5.18 -5.26
N ALA A 265 -15.45 4.30 -5.42
CA ALA A 265 -15.56 3.41 -6.59
C ALA A 265 -15.56 4.16 -7.93
N LYS A 266 -16.23 5.32 -8.01
CA LYS A 266 -16.29 6.14 -9.24
C LYS A 266 -14.95 6.70 -9.70
N TYR A 267 -13.98 6.77 -8.80
CA TYR A 267 -12.64 7.28 -9.08
C TYR A 267 -11.64 6.18 -9.44
N VAL A 268 -11.97 4.90 -9.18
CA VAL A 268 -11.10 3.77 -9.49
C VAL A 268 -10.94 3.62 -11.01
N ARG A 269 -9.71 3.35 -11.43
CA ARG A 269 -9.31 3.09 -12.82
C ARG A 269 -8.43 1.85 -12.86
N HIS A 270 -8.62 1.06 -13.91
CA HIS A 270 -7.76 -0.07 -14.21
C HIS A 270 -7.15 0.13 -15.59
N TYR A 271 -5.83 0.14 -15.65
CA TYR A 271 -5.06 0.19 -16.88
C TYR A 271 -4.19 -1.06 -16.96
N ASP A 272 -4.01 -1.60 -18.16
CA ASP A 272 -3.08 -2.71 -18.39
C ASP A 272 -1.65 -2.29 -18.00
N TYR A 273 -1.27 -1.06 -18.38
CA TYR A 273 0.02 -0.47 -18.09
C TYR A 273 -0.11 0.99 -17.68
N VAL A 274 0.73 1.39 -16.74
CA VAL A 274 0.89 2.78 -16.33
C VAL A 274 2.35 3.20 -16.54
N VAL A 275 2.55 4.30 -17.26
CA VAL A 275 3.88 4.90 -17.45
C VAL A 275 4.00 6.12 -16.54
N ALA A 276 5.01 6.13 -15.66
CA ALA A 276 5.27 7.26 -14.79
C ALA A 276 6.75 7.37 -14.45
N GLN A 277 7.36 8.53 -14.75
CA GLN A 277 8.78 8.78 -14.56
C GLN A 277 9.20 8.80 -13.09
N ASP A 278 8.27 9.06 -12.18
CA ASP A 278 8.49 9.08 -10.73
C ASP A 278 8.48 7.68 -10.06
N GLY A 279 8.30 6.62 -10.87
CA GLY A 279 8.27 5.22 -10.42
C GLY A 279 6.96 4.76 -9.81
N THR A 280 5.89 5.56 -9.92
CA THR A 280 4.53 5.16 -9.50
C THR A 280 3.84 4.27 -10.54
N GLY A 281 4.40 4.14 -11.75
CA GLY A 281 3.92 3.29 -12.84
C GLY A 281 4.64 1.95 -12.95
N ASP A 282 4.24 1.17 -13.96
CA ASP A 282 4.89 -0.08 -14.36
C ASP A 282 6.20 0.19 -15.11
N PHE A 283 6.23 1.26 -15.89
CA PHE A 283 7.34 1.63 -16.75
C PHE A 283 7.71 3.11 -16.56
N PHE A 284 8.98 3.43 -16.82
CA PHE A 284 9.46 4.81 -16.80
C PHE A 284 9.24 5.54 -18.13
N THR A 285 9.15 4.80 -19.23
CA THR A 285 9.00 5.35 -20.58
C THR A 285 7.86 4.68 -21.34
N VAL A 286 7.24 5.45 -22.23
CA VAL A 286 6.21 4.95 -23.15
C VAL A 286 6.75 3.81 -24.03
N GLN A 287 8.04 3.90 -24.44
CA GLN A 287 8.65 2.86 -25.27
C GLN A 287 8.76 1.52 -24.54
N GLU A 288 9.11 1.53 -23.24
CA GLU A 288 9.12 0.30 -22.43
C GLU A 288 7.73 -0.33 -22.35
N ALA A 289 6.69 0.48 -22.13
CA ALA A 289 5.30 0.00 -22.10
C ALA A 289 4.87 -0.60 -23.44
N ILE A 290 5.19 0.07 -24.56
CA ILE A 290 4.91 -0.44 -25.92
C ILE A 290 5.60 -1.78 -26.15
N ASN A 291 6.86 -1.90 -25.75
CA ASN A 291 7.64 -3.13 -25.91
C ASN A 291 7.12 -4.30 -25.04
N ALA A 292 6.41 -3.99 -23.96
CA ALA A 292 5.80 -4.99 -23.08
C ALA A 292 4.44 -5.49 -23.57
N VAL A 293 3.83 -4.82 -24.54
CA VAL A 293 2.55 -5.29 -25.12
C VAL A 293 2.78 -6.60 -25.88
N PRO A 294 2.07 -7.70 -25.52
CA PRO A 294 2.21 -8.96 -26.21
C PRO A 294 1.86 -8.83 -27.70
N ASP A 295 2.69 -9.42 -28.56
CA ASP A 295 2.39 -9.55 -29.99
C ASP A 295 1.11 -10.35 -30.23
N PHE A 296 0.41 -10.05 -31.33
CA PHE A 296 -0.77 -10.78 -31.78
C PHE A 296 -1.98 -10.78 -30.82
N ARG A 297 -2.17 -9.72 -30.02
CA ARG A 297 -3.43 -9.54 -29.28
C ARG A 297 -4.63 -9.55 -30.24
N LYS A 298 -5.43 -10.61 -30.17
CA LYS A 298 -6.71 -10.68 -30.87
C LYS A 298 -7.80 -10.09 -29.98
N ASN A 299 -8.47 -9.05 -30.47
CA ASN A 299 -9.71 -8.50 -29.89
C ASN A 299 -9.61 -7.76 -28.55
N VAL A 300 -8.42 -7.40 -28.05
CA VAL A 300 -8.27 -6.61 -26.82
C VAL A 300 -7.40 -5.39 -27.06
N ARG A 301 -7.93 -4.22 -26.71
CA ARG A 301 -7.16 -2.96 -26.70
C ARG A 301 -6.33 -2.90 -25.42
N THR A 302 -5.06 -2.49 -25.52
CA THR A 302 -4.23 -2.16 -24.36
C THR A 302 -4.53 -0.72 -23.92
N THR A 303 -4.81 -0.51 -22.67
CA THR A 303 -5.12 0.79 -22.06
C THR A 303 -4.06 1.19 -21.02
#